data_2ea834c2dcc7b9351c53e8f93133b6c4
#
_entry.id   2ea834c2dcc7b9351c53e8f93133b6c4
#
_cell.length_a   1.000
_cell.length_b   1.000
_cell.length_c   1.000
_cell.angle_alpha   90.00
_cell.angle_beta   90.00
_cell.angle_gamma   90.00
#
_symmetry.space_group_name_H-M   'P 1'
#
loop_
_entity.id
_entity.type
_entity.pdbx_description
1 polymer ?
#
loop_
_entity_poly.entity_id
_entity_poly.type
_entity_poly.pdbx_seq_one_letter_code
_entity_poly.pdbx_strand_id
1 'polypeptide(L)'
;MDDVCPTAVQAKKRANRCLQEGSVLITGHCRKALADDALTTQDALKVIQSGAIYDAPELDLKSGRWKYRIEGNCPAGIWLAVVFCFDGDLLLVLITAFAIAR
;
A
#
# COMPACT_ATOMS: atom_id res chain seq x y z
N MET A 1 -8.01 -1.73 -22.41
CA MET A 1 -8.35 -1.55 -21.96
C MET A 1 -8.41 -1.45 -20.94
N ASP A 2 -8.34 -1.50 -20.63
CA ASP A 2 -8.46 -1.36 -19.95
C ASP A 2 -8.33 -0.55 -18.91
N ASP A 3 -8.75 0.25 -18.86
CA ASP A 3 -8.82 1.29 -17.83
C ASP A 3 -9.72 0.88 -16.67
N VAL A 4 -9.96 -0.37 -16.56
CA VAL A 4 -10.78 -0.89 -15.48
C VAL A 4 -9.95 -0.92 -14.21
N CYS A 5 -10.41 -0.16 -13.21
CA CYS A 5 -9.78 -0.15 -11.90
C CYS A 5 -9.99 -1.51 -11.21
N PRO A 6 -8.94 -2.18 -10.75
CA PRO A 6 -9.11 -3.41 -9.99
C PRO A 6 -9.95 -3.19 -8.74
N THR A 7 -10.77 -4.18 -8.39
CA THR A 7 -11.53 -4.14 -7.14
C THR A 7 -10.58 -4.23 -5.94
N ALA A 8 -11.10 -3.93 -4.75
CA ALA A 8 -10.29 -4.06 -3.53
C ALA A 8 -9.76 -5.49 -3.36
N VAL A 9 -10.57 -6.49 -3.66
CA VAL A 9 -10.14 -7.89 -3.56
C VAL A 9 -9.02 -8.19 -4.54
N GLN A 10 -9.15 -7.73 -5.78
CA GLN A 10 -8.13 -7.93 -6.81
C GLN A 10 -6.84 -7.19 -6.46
N ALA A 11 -6.96 -5.94 -5.98
CA ALA A 11 -5.81 -5.14 -5.60
C ALA A 11 -5.04 -5.79 -4.45
N LYS A 12 -5.75 -6.31 -3.45
CA LYS A 12 -5.10 -6.97 -2.32
C LYS A 12 -4.39 -8.25 -2.75
N LYS A 13 -5.03 -9.06 -3.60
CA LYS A 13 -4.41 -10.27 -4.13
C LYS A 13 -3.16 -9.94 -4.92
N ARG A 14 -3.22 -8.93 -5.77
CA ARG A 14 -2.10 -8.51 -6.58
C ARG A 14 -0.95 -7.99 -5.72
N ALA A 15 -1.27 -7.20 -4.69
CA ALA A 15 -0.25 -6.70 -3.77
C ALA A 15 0.47 -7.85 -3.08
N ASN A 16 -0.27 -8.85 -2.58
CA ASN A 16 0.34 -10.00 -1.93
C ASN A 16 1.17 -10.84 -2.91
N ARG A 17 0.73 -10.92 -4.16
CA ARG A 17 1.50 -11.60 -5.20
C ARG A 17 2.84 -10.89 -5.43
N CYS A 18 2.83 -9.56 -5.43
CA CYS A 18 4.07 -8.79 -5.55
C CYS A 18 5.03 -9.08 -4.38
N LEU A 19 4.49 -9.25 -3.18
CA LEU A 19 5.31 -9.57 -2.01
C LEU A 19 5.96 -10.95 -2.13
N GLN A 20 5.27 -11.89 -2.75
CA GLN A 20 5.74 -13.28 -2.84
C GLN A 20 6.59 -13.54 -4.07
N GLU A 21 6.22 -12.99 -5.20
CA GLU A 21 6.81 -13.34 -6.50
C GLU A 21 7.43 -12.17 -7.25
N GLY A 22 7.12 -10.96 -6.85
CA GLY A 22 7.57 -9.77 -7.55
C GLY A 22 8.52 -8.93 -6.74
N SER A 23 8.35 -7.62 -6.88
CA SER A 23 9.21 -6.64 -6.20
C SER A 23 8.36 -5.59 -5.51
N VAL A 24 8.93 -4.97 -4.50
CA VAL A 24 8.32 -3.87 -3.76
C VAL A 24 9.28 -2.70 -3.77
N LEU A 25 8.79 -1.56 -4.24
CA LEU A 25 9.53 -0.30 -4.15
C LEU A 25 8.91 0.52 -3.03
N ILE A 26 9.70 0.85 -2.03
CA ILE A 26 9.26 1.71 -0.94
C ILE A 26 9.89 3.06 -1.19
N THR A 27 9.07 4.06 -1.53
CA THR A 27 9.56 5.39 -1.88
C THR A 27 10.26 6.05 -0.70
N GLY A 28 11.15 7.01 -0.99
CA GLY A 28 11.80 7.78 0.06
C GLY A 28 10.80 8.51 0.94
N HIS A 29 9.72 9.03 0.33
CA HIS A 29 8.65 9.67 1.08
C HIS A 29 8.00 8.70 2.07
N CYS A 30 7.72 7.47 1.62
CA CYS A 30 7.12 6.45 2.49
C CYS A 30 8.06 6.07 3.63
N ARG A 31 9.35 5.90 3.35
CA ARG A 31 10.34 5.58 4.38
C ARG A 31 10.42 6.67 5.43
N LYS A 32 10.42 7.93 4.98
CA LYS A 32 10.46 9.06 5.89
C LYS A 32 9.20 9.13 6.74
N ALA A 33 8.03 8.94 6.12
CA ALA A 33 6.77 8.98 6.84
C ALA A 33 6.71 7.90 7.92
N LEU A 34 7.18 6.70 7.63
CA LEU A 34 7.25 5.62 8.61
C LEU A 34 8.19 5.97 9.75
N ALA A 35 9.38 6.49 9.43
CA ALA A 35 10.36 6.86 10.44
C ALA A 35 9.85 7.97 11.35
N ASP A 36 9.10 8.93 10.80
CA ASP A 36 8.53 10.02 11.60
C ASP A 36 7.55 9.49 12.66
N ASP A 37 6.91 8.36 12.40
CA ASP A 37 6.00 7.71 13.35
C ASP A 37 6.67 6.57 14.13
N ALA A 38 7.99 6.47 14.04
CA ALA A 38 8.78 5.41 14.68
C ALA A 38 8.38 4.01 14.21
N LEU A 39 7.99 3.90 12.94
CA LEU A 39 7.60 2.64 12.32
C LEU A 39 8.64 2.20 11.31
N THR A 40 8.59 0.91 10.95
CA THR A 40 9.54 0.31 10.03
C THR A 40 8.86 -0.12 8.73
N THR A 41 9.66 -0.45 7.72
CA THR A 41 9.12 -0.99 6.47
C THR A 41 8.43 -2.33 6.71
N GLN A 42 8.87 -3.11 7.70
CA GLN A 42 8.20 -4.37 8.06
C GLN A 42 6.79 -4.13 8.54
N ASP A 43 6.57 -3.05 9.30
CA ASP A 43 5.22 -2.68 9.72
C ASP A 43 4.31 -2.44 8.52
N ALA A 44 4.79 -1.71 7.52
CA ALA A 44 4.02 -1.44 6.31
C ALA A 44 3.74 -2.72 5.51
N LEU A 45 4.74 -3.58 5.34
CA LEU A 45 4.56 -4.82 4.60
C LEU A 45 3.56 -5.76 5.26
N LYS A 46 3.54 -5.78 6.59
CA LYS A 46 2.58 -6.61 7.33
C LYS A 46 1.15 -6.11 7.10
N VAL A 47 0.95 -4.79 7.03
CA VAL A 47 -0.37 -4.24 6.73
C VAL A 47 -0.80 -4.61 5.31
N ILE A 48 0.11 -4.60 4.34
CA ILE A 48 -0.20 -5.07 2.99
C ILE A 48 -0.69 -6.52 3.02
N GLN A 49 -0.07 -7.37 3.83
CA GLN A 49 -0.43 -8.78 3.92
C GLN A 49 -1.77 -9.02 4.59
N SER A 50 -2.03 -8.33 5.71
CA SER A 50 -3.13 -8.68 6.60
C SER A 50 -4.21 -7.62 6.75
N GLY A 51 -3.99 -6.42 6.20
CA GLY A 51 -4.96 -5.34 6.31
C GLY A 51 -6.12 -5.47 5.35
N ALA A 52 -6.97 -4.46 5.33
CA ALA A 52 -8.13 -4.41 4.46
C ALA A 52 -8.22 -3.05 3.77
N ILE A 53 -8.80 -3.06 2.58
CA ILE A 53 -9.07 -1.85 1.81
C ILE A 53 -10.52 -1.48 2.04
N TYR A 54 -10.77 -0.33 2.63
CA TYR A 54 -12.12 0.11 2.99
C TYR A 54 -12.69 1.12 2.00
N ASP A 55 -11.82 1.91 1.37
CA ASP A 55 -12.25 3.00 0.50
C ASP A 55 -12.01 2.67 -0.96
N ALA A 56 -12.75 3.35 -1.84
CA ALA A 56 -12.51 3.25 -3.26
C ALA A 56 -11.13 3.82 -3.61
N PRO A 57 -10.45 3.26 -4.61
CA PRO A 57 -9.17 3.81 -5.03
C PRO A 57 -9.34 5.19 -5.65
N GLU A 58 -8.27 5.98 -5.64
CA GLU A 58 -8.23 7.30 -6.24
C GLU A 58 -7.31 7.31 -7.44
N LEU A 59 -7.75 7.98 -8.50
CA LEU A 59 -6.90 8.15 -9.67
C LEU A 59 -5.91 9.31 -9.43
N ASP A 60 -4.63 8.99 -9.56
CA ASP A 60 -3.60 10.03 -9.52
C ASP A 60 -3.49 10.64 -10.92
N LEU A 61 -3.92 11.88 -11.06
CA LEU A 61 -3.97 12.54 -12.37
C LEU A 61 -2.60 12.76 -12.98
N LYS A 62 -1.55 12.85 -12.17
CA LYS A 62 -0.20 13.05 -12.68
C LYS A 62 0.37 11.79 -13.32
N SER A 63 0.23 10.66 -12.65
CA SER A 63 0.80 9.40 -13.11
C SER A 63 -0.18 8.57 -13.94
N GLY A 64 -1.47 8.85 -13.83
CA GLY A 64 -2.51 8.03 -14.44
C GLY A 64 -2.72 6.70 -13.73
N ARG A 65 -2.15 6.53 -12.55
CA ARG A 65 -2.25 5.29 -11.80
C ARG A 65 -3.30 5.38 -10.72
N TRP A 66 -3.91 4.24 -10.39
CA TRP A 66 -4.84 4.13 -9.28
C TRP A 66 -4.07 3.95 -7.98
N LYS A 67 -4.40 4.76 -6.97
CA LYS A 67 -3.83 4.65 -5.63
C LYS A 67 -4.83 3.97 -4.72
N TYR A 68 -4.35 3.00 -3.96
CA TYR A 68 -5.14 2.24 -3.01
C TYR A 68 -4.67 2.54 -1.61
N ARG A 69 -5.59 2.47 -0.67
CA ARG A 69 -5.26 2.64 0.75
C ARG A 69 -5.68 1.38 1.49
N ILE A 70 -4.72 0.72 2.11
CA ILE A 70 -4.96 -0.46 2.93
C ILE A 70 -4.65 -0.12 4.38
N GLU A 71 -5.43 -0.64 5.31
CA GLU A 71 -5.30 -0.33 6.73
C GLU A 71 -5.31 -1.60 7.57
N GLY A 72 -4.56 -1.59 8.65
CA GLY A 72 -4.55 -2.70 9.57
C GLY A 72 -3.61 -2.46 10.74
N ASN A 73 -3.61 -3.40 11.67
CA ASN A 73 -2.66 -3.37 12.77
C ASN A 73 -1.30 -3.83 12.27
N CYS A 74 -0.28 -3.07 12.62
CA CYS A 74 1.09 -3.49 12.32
C CYS A 74 1.71 -4.16 13.56
N PRO A 75 2.89 -4.78 13.43
CA PRO A 75 3.57 -5.42 14.57
C PRO A 75 3.82 -4.51 15.75
N ALA A 76 3.93 -3.20 15.52
CA ALA A 76 4.09 -2.23 16.60
C ALA A 76 2.81 -1.99 17.40
N GLY A 77 1.69 -2.62 17.02
CA GLY A 77 0.42 -2.47 17.72
C GLY A 77 -0.34 -1.19 17.36
N ILE A 78 0.03 -0.56 16.27
CA ILE A 78 -0.56 0.69 15.80
C ILE A 78 -1.41 0.41 14.56
N TRP A 79 -2.55 1.08 14.46
CA TRP A 79 -3.37 1.01 13.25
C TRP A 79 -2.73 1.90 12.19
N LEU A 80 -2.28 1.28 11.13
CA LEU A 80 -1.47 1.92 10.10
C LEU A 80 -2.20 1.89 8.76
N ALA A 81 -2.18 3.01 8.05
CA ALA A 81 -2.63 3.08 6.66
C ALA A 81 -1.42 3.13 5.75
N VAL A 82 -1.48 2.37 4.65
CA VAL A 82 -0.44 2.37 3.62
C VAL A 82 -1.10 2.69 2.29
N VAL A 83 -0.59 3.70 1.61
CA VAL A 83 -1.07 4.08 0.28
C VAL A 83 -0.10 3.49 -0.74
N PHE A 84 -0.64 2.78 -1.71
CA PHE A 84 0.18 2.08 -2.69
C PHE A 84 -0.43 2.13 -4.08
N CYS A 85 0.40 1.86 -5.08
CA CYS A 85 -0.03 1.66 -6.46
C CYS A 85 0.80 0.53 -7.07
N PHE A 86 0.50 0.20 -8.32
CA PHE A 86 1.27 -0.80 -9.06
C PHE A 86 1.95 -0.12 -10.24
N ASP A 87 3.17 -0.57 -10.53
CA ASP A 87 3.90 -0.14 -11.73
C ASP A 87 4.26 -1.41 -12.50
N GLY A 88 3.33 -1.83 -13.36
CA GLY A 88 3.45 -3.11 -14.04
C GLY A 88 2.81 -4.24 -13.23
N ASP A 89 2.98 -5.48 -13.70
CA ASP A 89 2.27 -6.62 -13.14
C ASP A 89 2.77 -7.06 -11.76
N LEU A 90 4.06 -6.96 -11.54
CA LEU A 90 4.68 -7.51 -10.34
C LEU A 90 5.51 -6.50 -9.56
N LEU A 91 5.26 -5.20 -9.74
CA LEU A 91 5.91 -4.18 -8.95
C LEU A 91 4.88 -3.41 -8.12
N LEU A 92 4.99 -3.55 -6.82
CA LEU A 92 4.18 -2.82 -5.85
C LEU A 92 4.97 -1.59 -5.39
N VAL A 93 4.34 -0.43 -5.43
CA VAL A 93 4.97 0.83 -5.03
C VAL A 93 4.26 1.37 -3.80
N LEU A 94 4.97 1.46 -2.68
CA LEU A 94 4.43 2.07 -1.46
C LEU A 94 4.71 3.56 -1.50
N ILE A 95 3.65 4.36 -1.60
CA ILE A 95 3.74 5.81 -1.80
C ILE A 95 3.91 6.55 -0.49
N THR A 96 3.10 6.20 0.49
CA THR A 96 3.17 6.79 1.83
C THR A 96 2.53 5.87 2.85
N ALA A 97 2.76 6.15 4.12
CA ALA A 97 2.13 5.41 5.21
C ALA A 97 1.96 6.37 6.39
N PHE A 98 0.92 6.16 7.18
CA PHE A 98 0.67 7.00 8.34
C PHE A 98 -0.17 6.27 9.38
N ALA A 99 0.12 6.56 10.65
CA ALA A 99 -0.66 6.01 11.76
C ALA A 99 -2.04 6.66 11.80
N ILE A 100 -3.05 5.86 12.11
CA ILE A 100 -4.42 6.32 12.23
C ILE A 100 -4.86 6.17 13.68
N ALA A 101 -5.40 7.22 14.26
CA ALA A 101 -5.98 7.15 15.59
C ALA A 101 -7.32 6.42 15.51
N ARG A 102 -7.52 5.47 16.41
CA ARG A 102 -8.76 4.71 16.46
C ARG A 102 -9.29 4.67 17.87
#